data_34b602d1a08c11fd60fd5646c05dc137
#
_entry.id   34b602d1a08c11fd60fd5646c05dc137
#
_cell.length_a   1.000
_cell.length_b   1.000
_cell.length_c   1.000
_cell.angle_alpha   90.00
_cell.angle_beta   90.00
_cell.angle_gamma   90.00
#
_symmetry.space_group_name_H-M   'P 1'
#
loop_
_entity.id
_entity.type
_entity.pdbx_description
1 polymer ?
#
loop_
_entity_poly.entity_id
_entity_poly.type
_entity_poly.pdbx_seq_one_letter_code
_entity_poly.pdbx_strand_id
1 'polypeptide(L)'
;LLKEAVLYHEGIDGLVKMANDNYRVHPSLYLEAMNEYDKNHGYSQIEKIGENAIEKIDSKLTIRSKIALKAACASSYLNHTEKVMLFCWESFRSDSTVRNLLRLFGTKEMAEQYGIRAEKALASRIKGNPVTSIRNSELNQNIINNYTYNELNFYTGNFKAVKAVSKNPSGSLGWSNCFVGEGICLFLLYLFEDAVPSKAAKAVANSIGFSGLQ
;
A
#
# COMPACT_ATOMS: atom_id res chain seq x y z
N LEU A 1 -8.65 30.12 -8.09
CA LEU A 1 -8.35 31.57 -8.00
C LEU A 1 -7.11 31.87 -7.14
N LEU A 2 -7.09 31.51 -5.82
CA LEU A 2 -5.92 31.82 -4.96
C LEU A 2 -4.65 31.11 -5.42
N LYS A 3 -4.73 29.82 -5.74
CA LYS A 3 -3.62 29.00 -6.22
C LYS A 3 -3.01 29.56 -7.51
N GLU A 4 -3.85 29.89 -8.47
CA GLU A 4 -3.42 30.46 -9.74
C GLU A 4 -2.76 31.83 -9.55
N ALA A 5 -3.27 32.64 -8.63
CA ALA A 5 -2.66 33.93 -8.30
C ALA A 5 -1.27 33.74 -7.68
N VAL A 6 -1.11 32.81 -6.73
CA VAL A 6 0.18 32.51 -6.13
C VAL A 6 1.15 31.99 -7.20
N LEU A 7 0.72 31.06 -8.05
CA LEU A 7 1.53 30.50 -9.11
C LEU A 7 1.98 31.58 -10.12
N TYR A 8 1.11 32.54 -10.42
CA TYR A 8 1.40 33.66 -11.32
C TYR A 8 2.40 34.67 -10.73
N HIS A 9 2.25 35.02 -9.45
CA HIS A 9 3.06 36.07 -8.81
C HIS A 9 4.35 35.57 -8.16
N GLU A 10 4.31 34.38 -7.56
CA GLU A 10 5.41 33.83 -6.75
C GLU A 10 6.02 32.56 -7.36
N GLY A 11 5.44 32.06 -8.46
CA GLY A 11 5.89 30.84 -9.11
C GLY A 11 5.58 29.57 -8.30
N ILE A 12 6.24 28.47 -8.65
CA ILE A 12 6.04 27.16 -8.00
C ILE A 12 6.53 27.21 -6.55
N ASP A 13 7.59 27.96 -6.24
CA ASP A 13 8.11 28.08 -4.87
C ASP A 13 7.11 28.76 -3.94
N GLY A 14 6.34 29.74 -4.42
CA GLY A 14 5.21 30.33 -3.70
C GLY A 14 4.13 29.29 -3.38
N LEU A 15 3.84 28.41 -4.32
CA LEU A 15 2.89 27.31 -4.09
C LEU A 15 3.42 26.31 -3.07
N VAL A 16 4.72 25.98 -3.06
CA VAL A 16 5.36 25.14 -2.03
C VAL A 16 5.27 25.80 -0.67
N LYS A 17 5.55 27.09 -0.56
CA LYS A 17 5.42 27.85 0.68
C LYS A 17 3.97 27.81 1.19
N MET A 18 3.01 28.08 0.31
CA MET A 18 1.59 28.00 0.64
C MET A 18 1.18 26.61 1.14
N ALA A 19 1.70 25.52 0.54
CA ALA A 19 1.48 24.16 0.99
C ALA A 19 2.07 23.92 2.39
N ASN A 20 3.28 24.41 2.64
CA ASN A 20 3.95 24.31 3.94
C ASN A 20 3.21 25.04 5.06
N ASP A 21 2.61 26.18 4.76
CA ASP A 21 1.91 27.00 5.74
C ASP A 21 0.49 26.45 6.03
N ASN A 22 -0.11 25.75 5.07
CA ASN A 22 -1.50 25.30 5.12
C ASN A 22 -1.67 23.77 5.15
N TYR A 23 -0.62 22.99 5.40
CA TYR A 23 -0.64 21.52 5.30
C TYR A 23 -1.71 20.84 6.16
N ARG A 24 -2.11 21.44 7.29
CA ARG A 24 -3.14 20.87 8.18
C ARG A 24 -4.55 20.94 7.60
N VAL A 25 -4.81 21.97 6.83
CA VAL A 25 -6.16 22.25 6.27
C VAL A 25 -6.22 21.83 4.79
N HIS A 26 -5.14 22.08 4.05
CA HIS A 26 -5.04 21.85 2.61
C HIS A 26 -3.81 21.04 2.21
N PRO A 27 -3.65 19.80 2.70
CA PRO A 27 -2.48 18.98 2.38
C PRO A 27 -2.35 18.65 0.89
N SER A 28 -3.43 18.75 0.12
CA SER A 28 -3.42 18.55 -1.33
C SER A 28 -2.58 19.58 -2.10
N LEU A 29 -2.27 20.73 -1.50
CA LEU A 29 -1.41 21.74 -2.11
C LEU A 29 -0.01 21.22 -2.43
N TYR A 30 0.50 20.25 -1.64
CA TYR A 30 1.75 19.57 -1.98
C TYR A 30 1.68 18.85 -3.32
N LEU A 31 0.58 18.13 -3.60
CA LEU A 31 0.41 17.47 -4.91
C LEU A 31 0.32 18.47 -6.05
N GLU A 32 -0.30 19.62 -5.81
CA GLU A 32 -0.39 20.69 -6.81
C GLU A 32 1.01 21.24 -7.14
N ALA A 33 1.81 21.54 -6.12
CA ALA A 33 3.19 21.98 -6.31
C ALA A 33 4.04 20.93 -7.04
N MET A 34 3.91 19.65 -6.63
CA MET A 34 4.59 18.54 -7.30
C MET A 34 4.15 18.38 -8.75
N ASN A 35 2.87 18.62 -9.08
CA ASN A 35 2.37 18.56 -10.45
C ASN A 35 2.94 19.66 -11.32
N GLU A 36 3.14 20.87 -10.77
CA GLU A 36 3.76 21.94 -11.52
C GLU A 36 5.25 21.67 -11.80
N TYR A 37 6.00 21.13 -10.82
CA TYR A 37 7.38 20.71 -11.07
C TYR A 37 7.48 19.54 -12.06
N ASP A 38 6.52 18.61 -12.06
CA ASP A 38 6.51 17.45 -12.95
C ASP A 38 6.44 17.85 -14.43
N LYS A 39 5.70 18.92 -14.76
CA LYS A 39 5.63 19.50 -16.11
C LYS A 39 7.00 19.91 -16.65
N ASN A 40 7.93 20.26 -15.76
CA ASN A 40 9.28 20.71 -16.07
C ASN A 40 10.35 19.67 -15.70
N HIS A 41 9.97 18.42 -15.45
CA HIS A 41 10.87 17.35 -15.02
C HIS A 41 11.68 17.68 -13.75
N GLY A 42 11.12 18.48 -12.86
CA GLY A 42 11.72 18.91 -11.60
C GLY A 42 11.72 17.80 -10.52
N TYR A 43 12.29 16.63 -10.84
CA TYR A 43 12.22 15.46 -9.96
C TYR A 43 12.90 15.66 -8.61
N SER A 44 14.01 16.42 -8.57
CA SER A 44 14.69 16.73 -7.30
C SER A 44 13.82 17.58 -6.38
N GLN A 45 13.07 18.53 -6.92
CA GLN A 45 12.12 19.35 -6.16
C GLN A 45 10.94 18.53 -5.68
N ILE A 46 10.39 17.65 -6.53
CA ILE A 46 9.29 16.74 -6.17
C ILE A 46 9.71 15.83 -5.01
N GLU A 47 10.92 15.28 -5.06
CA GLU A 47 11.45 14.43 -3.99
C GLU A 47 11.54 15.19 -2.66
N LYS A 48 12.13 16.40 -2.67
CA LYS A 48 12.25 17.26 -1.47
C LYS A 48 10.88 17.66 -0.89
N ILE A 49 9.93 17.97 -1.75
CA ILE A 49 8.55 18.28 -1.34
C ILE A 49 7.94 17.03 -0.68
N GLY A 50 8.18 15.84 -1.23
CA GLY A 50 7.73 14.58 -0.67
C GLY A 50 8.29 14.32 0.73
N GLU A 51 9.59 14.49 0.93
CA GLU A 51 10.25 14.36 2.25
C GLU A 51 9.60 15.27 3.28
N ASN A 52 9.47 16.56 2.97
CA ASN A 52 8.84 17.53 3.85
C ASN A 52 7.36 17.18 4.16
N ALA A 53 6.62 16.78 3.16
CA ALA A 53 5.20 16.46 3.30
C ALA A 53 4.98 15.22 4.19
N ILE A 54 5.79 14.16 4.04
CA ILE A 54 5.65 12.95 4.87
C ILE A 54 6.04 13.18 6.33
N GLU A 55 6.87 14.17 6.63
CA GLU A 55 7.18 14.55 8.01
C GLU A 55 6.02 15.31 8.66
N LYS A 56 5.35 16.18 7.92
CA LYS A 56 4.32 17.10 8.45
C LYS A 56 2.91 16.52 8.45
N ILE A 57 2.56 15.74 7.43
CA ILE A 57 1.19 15.22 7.24
C ILE A 57 1.02 13.94 8.06
N ASP A 58 -0.06 13.88 8.84
CA ASP A 58 -0.41 12.69 9.63
C ASP A 58 -0.54 11.46 8.73
N SER A 59 0.09 10.36 9.13
CA SER A 59 0.03 9.08 8.42
C SER A 59 -1.38 8.50 8.28
N LYS A 60 -2.35 8.99 9.04
CA LYS A 60 -3.76 8.60 8.93
C LYS A 60 -4.47 9.20 7.72
N LEU A 61 -3.88 10.18 7.07
CA LEU A 61 -4.49 10.84 5.92
C LEU A 61 -4.08 10.14 4.61
N THR A 62 -5.06 9.64 3.85
CA THR A 62 -4.82 8.95 2.58
C THR A 62 -4.16 9.83 1.52
N ILE A 63 -4.32 11.15 1.60
CA ILE A 63 -3.64 12.10 0.71
C ILE A 63 -2.11 11.97 0.80
N ARG A 64 -1.58 11.65 1.99
CA ARG A 64 -0.15 11.42 2.22
C ARG A 64 0.38 10.25 1.38
N SER A 65 -0.43 9.19 1.17
CA SER A 65 -0.08 8.09 0.27
C SER A 65 0.16 8.56 -1.16
N LYS A 66 -0.72 9.42 -1.67
CA LYS A 66 -0.59 9.97 -3.04
C LYS A 66 0.66 10.82 -3.20
N ILE A 67 0.97 11.65 -2.19
CA ILE A 67 2.18 12.48 -2.15
C ILE A 67 3.42 11.59 -2.15
N ALA A 68 3.46 10.58 -1.27
CA ALA A 68 4.57 9.65 -1.19
C ALA A 68 4.78 8.88 -2.51
N LEU A 69 3.72 8.43 -3.18
CA LEU A 69 3.84 7.76 -4.48
C LEU A 69 4.41 8.67 -5.57
N LYS A 70 4.02 9.94 -5.58
CA LYS A 70 4.57 10.90 -6.54
C LYS A 70 6.05 11.16 -6.28
N ALA A 71 6.45 11.25 -5.00
CA ALA A 71 7.84 11.35 -4.61
C ALA A 71 8.64 10.07 -4.95
N ALA A 72 8.06 8.88 -4.73
CA ALA A 72 8.69 7.61 -5.13
C ALA A 72 8.98 7.57 -6.64
N CYS A 73 8.03 8.03 -7.45
CA CYS A 73 8.21 8.11 -8.91
C CYS A 73 9.37 9.05 -9.26
N ALA A 74 9.43 10.24 -8.67
CA ALA A 74 10.51 11.19 -8.89
C ALA A 74 11.87 10.62 -8.44
N SER A 75 11.94 9.99 -7.27
CA SER A 75 13.15 9.34 -6.77
C SER A 75 13.62 8.20 -7.69
N SER A 76 12.69 7.50 -8.34
CA SER A 76 13.03 6.47 -9.34
C SER A 76 13.73 7.08 -10.55
N TYR A 77 13.28 8.22 -11.06
CA TYR A 77 13.96 8.94 -12.14
C TYR A 77 15.35 9.44 -11.74
N LEU A 78 15.55 9.71 -10.45
CA LEU A 78 16.85 10.11 -9.89
C LEU A 78 17.76 8.94 -9.53
N ASN A 79 17.29 7.70 -9.68
CA ASN A 79 17.97 6.47 -9.24
C ASN A 79 18.25 6.43 -7.72
N HIS A 80 17.42 7.07 -6.91
CA HIS A 80 17.52 7.08 -5.44
C HIS A 80 16.71 5.92 -4.85
N THR A 81 17.23 4.69 -4.97
CA THR A 81 16.52 3.45 -4.61
C THR A 81 16.03 3.44 -3.17
N GLU A 82 16.83 3.90 -2.20
CA GLU A 82 16.45 3.94 -0.79
C GLU A 82 15.24 4.85 -0.55
N LYS A 83 15.18 5.99 -1.24
CA LYS A 83 14.03 6.91 -1.16
C LYS A 83 12.78 6.32 -1.83
N VAL A 84 12.94 5.62 -2.94
CA VAL A 84 11.82 4.88 -3.55
C VAL A 84 11.22 3.91 -2.54
N MET A 85 12.06 3.12 -1.87
CA MET A 85 11.62 2.17 -0.85
C MET A 85 10.92 2.86 0.32
N LEU A 86 11.51 3.94 0.84
CA LEU A 86 10.93 4.73 1.93
C LEU A 86 9.54 5.27 1.54
N PHE A 87 9.42 5.91 0.39
CA PHE A 87 8.16 6.49 -0.06
C PHE A 87 7.09 5.43 -0.36
N CYS A 88 7.46 4.28 -0.90
CA CYS A 88 6.53 3.16 -1.06
C CYS A 88 6.01 2.65 0.30
N TRP A 89 6.88 2.54 1.31
CA TRP A 89 6.49 2.20 2.67
C TRP A 89 5.54 3.25 3.28
N GLU A 90 5.87 4.53 3.16
CA GLU A 90 5.03 5.62 3.68
C GLU A 90 3.67 5.69 2.97
N SER A 91 3.64 5.35 1.68
CA SER A 91 2.39 5.21 0.95
C SER A 91 1.53 4.07 1.51
N PHE A 92 2.12 2.88 1.74
CA PHE A 92 1.40 1.74 2.33
C PHE A 92 0.93 2.03 3.76
N ARG A 93 1.74 2.72 4.58
CA ARG A 93 1.35 3.15 5.93
C ARG A 93 0.08 3.99 5.93
N SER A 94 -0.04 4.89 4.97
CA SER A 94 -1.12 5.87 4.91
C SER A 94 -2.36 5.34 4.17
N ASP A 95 -2.16 4.38 3.28
CA ASP A 95 -3.22 3.75 2.48
C ASP A 95 -2.86 2.28 2.23
N SER A 96 -3.25 1.40 3.16
CA SER A 96 -2.88 -0.01 3.20
C SER A 96 -3.69 -0.85 2.21
N THR A 97 -3.71 -0.46 0.95
CA THR A 97 -4.34 -1.20 -0.14
C THR A 97 -3.42 -2.31 -0.65
N VAL A 98 -4.00 -3.31 -1.32
CA VAL A 98 -3.24 -4.38 -2.01
C VAL A 98 -2.27 -3.79 -3.03
N ARG A 99 -2.67 -2.76 -3.75
CA ARG A 99 -1.80 -2.08 -4.74
C ARG A 99 -0.55 -1.48 -4.08
N ASN A 100 -0.71 -0.82 -2.93
CA ASN A 100 0.42 -0.26 -2.21
C ASN A 100 1.26 -1.35 -1.54
N LEU A 101 0.65 -2.45 -1.09
CA LEU A 101 1.36 -3.63 -0.60
C LEU A 101 2.25 -4.24 -1.69
N LEU A 102 1.72 -4.46 -2.89
CA LEU A 102 2.47 -5.04 -4.01
C LEU A 102 3.73 -4.24 -4.37
N ARG A 103 3.69 -2.91 -4.21
CA ARG A 103 4.87 -2.06 -4.43
C ARG A 103 6.02 -2.37 -3.49
N LEU A 104 5.74 -2.89 -2.29
CA LEU A 104 6.78 -3.29 -1.33
C LEU A 104 7.51 -4.58 -1.73
N PHE A 105 7.04 -5.26 -2.76
CA PHE A 105 7.65 -6.47 -3.32
C PHE A 105 8.25 -6.23 -4.72
N GLY A 106 8.45 -4.97 -5.10
CA GLY A 106 9.02 -4.60 -6.39
C GLY A 106 10.47 -5.05 -6.57
N THR A 107 11.24 -5.13 -5.49
CA THR A 107 12.57 -5.73 -5.47
C THR A 107 12.73 -6.67 -4.26
N LYS A 108 13.75 -7.53 -4.30
CA LYS A 108 14.05 -8.43 -3.20
C LYS A 108 14.37 -7.67 -1.91
N GLU A 109 15.16 -6.62 -2.01
CA GLU A 109 15.56 -5.76 -0.89
C GLU A 109 14.35 -5.10 -0.24
N MET A 110 13.40 -4.61 -1.04
CA MET A 110 12.14 -4.05 -0.54
C MET A 110 11.33 -5.11 0.21
N ALA A 111 11.21 -6.30 -0.35
CA ALA A 111 10.45 -7.39 0.28
C ALA A 111 11.06 -7.81 1.62
N GLU A 112 12.38 -7.96 1.68
CA GLU A 112 13.09 -8.34 2.90
C GLU A 112 12.99 -7.24 3.98
N GLN A 113 13.12 -5.98 3.61
CA GLN A 113 13.11 -4.86 4.54
C GLN A 113 11.70 -4.50 5.02
N TYR A 114 10.74 -4.40 4.10
CA TYR A 114 9.40 -3.86 4.38
C TYR A 114 8.30 -4.93 4.42
N GLY A 115 8.47 -6.07 3.75
CA GLY A 115 7.50 -7.16 3.79
C GLY A 115 7.25 -7.67 5.21
N ILE A 116 8.31 -7.99 5.96
CA ILE A 116 8.20 -8.42 7.36
C ILE A 116 7.60 -7.32 8.25
N ARG A 117 7.96 -6.07 8.00
CA ARG A 117 7.42 -4.93 8.75
C ARG A 117 5.93 -4.73 8.48
N ALA A 118 5.50 -4.86 7.24
CA ALA A 118 4.10 -4.80 6.84
C ALA A 118 3.30 -5.95 7.46
N GLU A 119 3.84 -7.17 7.46
CA GLU A 119 3.22 -8.34 8.10
C GLU A 119 2.99 -8.11 9.60
N LYS A 120 4.01 -7.64 10.32
CA LYS A 120 3.90 -7.34 11.76
C LYS A 120 2.84 -6.27 12.02
N ALA A 121 2.83 -5.21 11.22
CA ALA A 121 1.89 -4.11 11.37
C ALA A 121 0.44 -4.55 11.08
N LEU A 122 0.21 -5.40 10.08
CA LEU A 122 -1.11 -5.96 9.77
C LEU A 122 -1.56 -6.97 10.83
N ALA A 123 -0.67 -7.89 11.26
CA ALA A 123 -0.99 -8.91 12.26
C ALA A 123 -1.36 -8.30 13.62
N SER A 124 -0.71 -7.22 14.02
CA SER A 124 -1.01 -6.53 15.27
C SER A 124 -2.45 -5.98 15.31
N ARG A 125 -3.04 -5.66 14.17
CA ARG A 125 -4.41 -5.18 14.07
C ARG A 125 -5.46 -6.28 14.08
N ILE A 126 -5.17 -7.42 13.48
CA ILE A 126 -6.15 -8.55 13.42
C ILE A 126 -6.29 -9.22 14.77
N LYS A 127 -5.23 -9.27 15.58
CA LYS A 127 -5.23 -9.92 16.91
C LYS A 127 -5.65 -8.96 18.04
N GLY A 128 -5.62 -7.67 17.84
CA GLY A 128 -5.88 -6.68 18.88
C GLY A 128 -7.35 -6.30 18.98
N ASN A 129 -7.79 -5.98 20.21
CA ASN A 129 -9.07 -5.34 20.43
C ASN A 129 -9.11 -4.04 19.59
N PRO A 130 -10.10 -3.87 18.69
CA PRO A 130 -10.07 -2.77 17.69
C PRO A 130 -9.88 -1.38 18.30
N VAL A 131 -10.24 -1.17 19.55
CA VAL A 131 -10.14 0.12 20.21
C VAL A 131 -8.74 0.43 20.75
N THR A 132 -7.99 -0.56 21.22
CA THR A 132 -6.67 -0.36 21.85
C THR A 132 -5.51 -0.46 20.86
N SER A 133 -5.63 -1.28 19.83
CA SER A 133 -4.61 -1.42 18.77
C SER A 133 -4.52 -0.18 17.86
N ILE A 134 -5.58 0.63 17.86
CA ILE A 134 -5.73 1.83 17.05
C ILE A 134 -4.67 2.90 17.35
N ARG A 135 -4.28 3.05 18.62
CA ARG A 135 -3.32 4.09 19.03
C ARG A 135 -1.88 3.81 18.65
N ASN A 136 -1.50 2.53 18.48
CA ASN A 136 -0.13 2.11 18.26
C ASN A 136 0.13 1.49 16.89
N SER A 137 -0.85 1.49 15.97
CA SER A 137 -0.66 0.96 14.62
C SER A 137 0.10 1.94 13.74
N GLU A 138 1.15 1.48 13.09
CA GLU A 138 1.88 2.24 12.07
C GLU A 138 1.05 2.48 10.80
N LEU A 139 -0.11 1.80 10.66
CA LEU A 139 -0.93 1.83 9.45
C LEU A 139 -2.20 2.64 9.64
N ASN A 140 -2.68 3.22 8.55
CA ASN A 140 -3.96 3.92 8.52
C ASN A 140 -5.11 2.94 8.81
N GLN A 141 -5.99 3.33 9.71
CA GLN A 141 -7.03 2.45 10.26
C GLN A 141 -8.16 2.11 9.30
N ASN A 142 -8.39 2.94 8.31
CA ASN A 142 -9.61 2.87 7.52
C ASN A 142 -9.59 1.79 6.42
N ILE A 143 -8.44 1.11 6.19
CA ILE A 143 -8.24 0.38 4.94
C ILE A 143 -7.70 -1.04 5.13
N ILE A 144 -7.40 -1.46 6.36
CA ILE A 144 -6.93 -2.83 6.56
C ILE A 144 -8.12 -3.75 6.71
N ASN A 145 -8.36 -4.49 5.68
CA ASN A 145 -9.27 -5.63 5.70
C ASN A 145 -8.46 -6.96 5.72
N ASN A 146 -9.13 -8.03 5.99
CA ASN A 146 -8.56 -9.39 5.97
C ASN A 146 -7.91 -9.72 4.62
N TYR A 147 -8.36 -9.09 3.57
CA TYR A 147 -7.91 -9.20 2.21
C TYR A 147 -6.44 -8.80 2.03
N THR A 148 -6.05 -7.60 2.42
CA THR A 148 -4.66 -7.15 2.34
C THR A 148 -3.74 -8.02 3.21
N TYR A 149 -4.22 -8.49 4.36
CA TYR A 149 -3.47 -9.38 5.22
C TYR A 149 -3.23 -10.75 4.57
N ASN A 150 -4.22 -11.31 3.90
CA ASN A 150 -4.07 -12.60 3.21
C ASN A 150 -3.12 -12.50 2.02
N GLU A 151 -3.23 -11.44 1.23
CA GLU A 151 -2.29 -11.18 0.14
C GLU A 151 -0.85 -11.06 0.66
N LEU A 152 -0.64 -10.36 1.77
CA LEU A 152 0.67 -10.25 2.39
C LEU A 152 1.21 -11.61 2.81
N ASN A 153 0.41 -12.42 3.51
CA ASN A 153 0.84 -13.76 3.94
C ASN A 153 1.18 -14.65 2.75
N PHE A 154 0.45 -14.53 1.64
CA PHE A 154 0.76 -15.23 0.41
C PHE A 154 2.13 -14.81 -0.16
N TYR A 155 2.37 -13.51 -0.32
CA TYR A 155 3.62 -12.99 -0.87
C TYR A 155 4.84 -13.26 0.04
N THR A 156 4.65 -13.34 1.34
CA THR A 156 5.72 -13.68 2.28
C THR A 156 5.92 -15.20 2.46
N GLY A 157 5.15 -16.02 1.75
CA GLY A 157 5.23 -17.48 1.85
C GLY A 157 4.62 -18.05 3.14
N ASN A 158 3.87 -17.27 3.89
CA ASN A 158 3.18 -17.73 5.10
C ASN A 158 1.87 -18.48 4.76
N PHE A 159 1.98 -19.54 4.00
CA PHE A 159 0.84 -20.33 3.51
C PHE A 159 0.00 -20.95 4.63
N LYS A 160 0.59 -21.15 5.82
CA LYS A 160 -0.17 -21.64 7.00
C LYS A 160 -1.22 -20.62 7.45
N ALA A 161 -0.90 -19.33 7.43
CA ALA A 161 -1.86 -18.27 7.75
C ALA A 161 -2.93 -18.13 6.66
N VAL A 162 -2.56 -18.17 5.38
CA VAL A 162 -3.48 -18.16 4.23
C VAL A 162 -4.48 -19.33 4.36
N LYS A 163 -3.99 -20.54 4.63
CA LYS A 163 -4.82 -21.73 4.84
C LYS A 163 -5.78 -21.61 6.04
N ALA A 164 -5.34 -20.97 7.13
CA ALA A 164 -6.20 -20.80 8.30
C ALA A 164 -7.44 -19.93 8.00
N VAL A 165 -7.26 -18.90 7.18
CA VAL A 165 -8.36 -18.00 6.76
C VAL A 165 -9.27 -18.69 5.75
N SER A 166 -8.74 -19.53 4.86
CA SER A 166 -9.50 -20.22 3.82
C SER A 166 -10.49 -21.26 4.34
N LYS A 167 -10.39 -21.65 5.60
CA LYS A 167 -11.31 -22.65 6.19
C LYS A 167 -12.77 -22.17 6.26
N ASN A 168 -12.98 -20.86 6.23
CA ASN A 168 -14.30 -20.24 6.22
C ASN A 168 -14.36 -19.16 5.13
N PRO A 169 -14.41 -19.54 3.84
CA PRO A 169 -14.52 -18.58 2.77
C PRO A 169 -15.85 -17.85 2.87
N SER A 170 -15.80 -16.52 2.94
CA SER A 170 -16.98 -15.67 3.06
C SER A 170 -17.69 -15.38 1.72
N GLY A 171 -17.34 -16.08 0.65
CA GLY A 171 -17.95 -15.87 -0.66
C GLY A 171 -17.52 -16.88 -1.72
N SER A 172 -18.29 -16.93 -2.79
CA SER A 172 -17.96 -17.70 -4.00
C SER A 172 -17.05 -16.90 -4.94
N LEU A 173 -16.25 -17.56 -5.75
CA LEU A 173 -15.59 -16.96 -6.91
C LEU A 173 -16.67 -16.48 -7.89
N GLY A 174 -17.11 -15.24 -7.73
CA GLY A 174 -18.13 -14.63 -8.59
C GLY A 174 -17.81 -13.18 -8.90
N TRP A 175 -18.43 -12.62 -9.93
CA TRP A 175 -18.09 -11.31 -10.50
C TRP A 175 -18.42 -10.11 -9.61
N SER A 176 -19.33 -10.25 -8.65
CA SER A 176 -19.89 -9.12 -7.93
C SER A 176 -19.39 -8.92 -6.49
N ASN A 177 -18.84 -9.96 -5.86
CA ASN A 177 -18.32 -9.91 -4.48
C ASN A 177 -17.10 -10.76 -4.32
N CYS A 178 -16.24 -10.72 -5.30
CA CYS A 178 -15.07 -11.54 -5.25
C CYS A 178 -14.18 -11.06 -4.13
N PHE A 179 -14.06 -11.91 -3.16
CA PHE A 179 -12.81 -12.04 -2.44
C PHE A 179 -11.76 -12.53 -3.40
N VAL A 180 -11.49 -11.69 -4.37
CA VAL A 180 -10.53 -11.98 -5.42
C VAL A 180 -9.20 -12.34 -4.79
N GLY A 181 -8.86 -11.72 -3.62
CA GLY A 181 -7.62 -12.00 -2.95
C GLY A 181 -7.54 -13.40 -2.34
N GLU A 182 -8.47 -13.73 -1.45
CA GLU A 182 -8.43 -15.03 -0.75
C GLU A 182 -8.58 -16.18 -1.74
N GLY A 183 -9.57 -16.11 -2.63
CA GLY A 183 -9.81 -17.14 -3.61
C GLY A 183 -8.69 -17.30 -4.64
N ILE A 184 -8.15 -16.19 -5.17
CA ILE A 184 -7.04 -16.25 -6.13
C ILE A 184 -5.76 -16.72 -5.46
N CYS A 185 -5.41 -16.25 -4.26
CA CYS A 185 -4.21 -16.72 -3.59
C CYS A 185 -4.26 -18.22 -3.30
N LEU A 186 -5.42 -18.72 -2.92
CA LEU A 186 -5.61 -20.14 -2.69
C LEU A 186 -5.60 -20.95 -3.97
N PHE A 187 -6.18 -20.41 -5.05
CA PHE A 187 -6.14 -21.02 -6.37
C PHE A 187 -4.72 -21.04 -6.94
N LEU A 188 -3.98 -19.94 -6.83
CA LEU A 188 -2.58 -19.89 -7.24
C LEU A 188 -1.72 -20.85 -6.42
N LEU A 189 -1.93 -20.94 -5.11
CA LEU A 189 -1.25 -21.91 -4.24
C LEU A 189 -1.50 -23.35 -4.74
N TYR A 190 -2.73 -23.65 -5.14
CA TYR A 190 -3.10 -24.92 -5.72
C TYR A 190 -2.41 -25.19 -7.07
N LEU A 191 -2.34 -24.18 -7.93
CA LEU A 191 -1.73 -24.32 -9.26
C LEU A 191 -0.20 -24.43 -9.21
N PHE A 192 0.45 -23.83 -8.23
CA PHE A 192 1.92 -23.82 -8.10
C PHE A 192 2.44 -24.87 -7.11
N GLU A 193 1.58 -25.65 -6.44
CA GLU A 193 2.04 -26.86 -5.76
C GLU A 193 2.42 -27.92 -6.79
N ASP A 194 3.62 -28.51 -6.64
CA ASP A 194 4.12 -29.60 -7.47
C ASP A 194 3.11 -30.73 -7.66
N ALA A 195 3.29 -31.51 -8.71
CA ALA A 195 2.42 -32.50 -9.36
C ALA A 195 1.47 -33.38 -8.48
N VAL A 196 1.58 -33.33 -7.17
CA VAL A 196 0.61 -33.89 -6.23
C VAL A 196 0.17 -32.81 -5.28
N PRO A 197 -1.01 -32.21 -5.50
CA PRO A 197 -1.53 -31.16 -4.63
C PRO A 197 -1.58 -31.66 -3.19
N SER A 198 -1.03 -30.90 -2.25
CA SER A 198 -1.11 -31.24 -0.82
C SER A 198 -2.57 -31.43 -0.42
N LYS A 199 -2.83 -32.22 0.62
CA LYS A 199 -4.18 -32.35 1.19
C LYS A 199 -4.79 -30.98 1.52
N ALA A 200 -3.92 -29.98 1.74
CA ALA A 200 -4.31 -28.59 2.01
C ALA A 200 -4.85 -27.89 0.78
N ALA A 201 -4.15 -27.96 -0.34
CA ALA A 201 -4.59 -27.34 -1.59
C ALA A 201 -5.88 -27.98 -2.09
N LYS A 202 -6.01 -29.30 -1.99
CA LYS A 202 -7.26 -30.02 -2.28
C LYS A 202 -8.42 -29.58 -1.39
N ALA A 203 -8.19 -29.44 -0.09
CA ALA A 203 -9.23 -28.98 0.84
C ALA A 203 -9.69 -27.55 0.52
N VAL A 204 -8.76 -26.71 0.10
CA VAL A 204 -9.04 -25.34 -0.33
C VAL A 204 -9.82 -25.35 -1.64
N ALA A 205 -9.35 -26.05 -2.65
CA ALA A 205 -10.05 -26.18 -3.93
C ALA A 205 -11.48 -26.67 -3.75
N ASN A 206 -11.70 -27.67 -2.91
CA ASN A 206 -13.03 -28.16 -2.57
C ASN A 206 -13.89 -27.11 -1.83
N SER A 207 -13.28 -26.30 -0.93
CA SER A 207 -14.02 -25.28 -0.18
C SER A 207 -14.49 -24.11 -1.04
N ILE A 208 -13.82 -23.84 -2.16
CA ILE A 208 -14.21 -22.81 -3.13
C ILE A 208 -15.03 -23.36 -4.31
N GLY A 209 -15.50 -24.62 -4.22
CA GLY A 209 -16.33 -25.24 -5.27
C GLY A 209 -15.56 -25.70 -6.51
N PHE A 210 -14.24 -25.75 -6.46
CA PHE A 210 -13.38 -26.25 -7.53
C PHE A 210 -13.27 -27.78 -7.44
N SER A 211 -14.36 -28.47 -7.76
CA SER A 211 -14.40 -29.95 -7.75
C SER A 211 -13.97 -30.61 -9.07
N GLY A 212 -13.43 -29.83 -10.01
CA GLY A 212 -13.30 -30.25 -11.40
C GLY A 212 -11.89 -30.49 -11.94
N LEU A 213 -10.84 -30.35 -11.15
CA LEU A 213 -9.48 -30.70 -11.57
C LEU A 213 -9.06 -32.03 -10.92
N GLN A 214 -9.47 -33.13 -11.52
CA GLN A 214 -8.83 -34.44 -11.34
C GLN A 214 -7.68 -34.57 -12.32
#